data_b127506f41936f3805f50fb8d1ef2238
#
_entry.id   b127506f41936f3805f50fb8d1ef2238
#
_cell.length_a   1.000
_cell.length_b   1.000
_cell.length_c   1.000
_cell.angle_alpha   90.00
_cell.angle_beta   90.00
_cell.angle_gamma   90.00
#
_symmetry.space_group_name_H-M   'P 1'
#
loop_
_entity.id
_entity.type
_entity.pdbx_description
1 polymer ?
#
loop_
_entity_poly.entity_id
_entity_poly.type
_entity_poly.pdbx_seq_one_letter_code
_entity_poly.pdbx_strand_id
1 'polypeptide(L)'
;MNSYCRLPAKSIILGLGISLAIVQSGYADHLVLSNGGVVRGLLEEQETETSVEDPELFQIRTLSGNLVSFSSVDIEDTIYQPVVVEEYEVKVANTPQTVEDLWQLAEWCRKQELYPQWKTQLEEVLKLDSSHIGAQQMLTKADISARKQEREELMKSRGMVKYRGKFITEREKELIDELAEERERREVWWKKAKLWHGWLNHRSPTYQQKGIAAFRSINSVDALPALEKYLQQENGEDFRLLLVEVLPKIDDDRAVLKLIELSLLDSSLQVRKNAFNSLPPEKLEFVTAQYVRQLNHPENQVVRRSGDFLGEIGDIRVVPYLIDALITTHTYQVSVPIPRQTYSTGRTSPLLPPEIEYQLRTGQLPYGVIVDNSNNNSIQPPPQTKLVDVKRDKQNPEVLAALKTLTDQNFQYNEVQWRSWWDSVRDGKAPAPTNQNS
;
A
#
# COMPACT_ATOMS: atom_id res chain seq x y z
N MET A 1 -34.05 -19.57 57.18
CA MET A 1 -34.51 -20.99 57.25
C MET A 1 -34.13 -21.60 55.91
N ASN A 2 -33.04 -22.32 55.98
CA ASN A 2 -32.91 -23.75 55.68
C ASN A 2 -33.30 -24.08 54.20
N SER A 3 -32.59 -24.85 53.44
CA SER A 3 -31.45 -25.73 53.61
C SER A 3 -31.06 -26.31 52.25
N TYR A 4 -29.80 -26.55 52.03
CA TYR A 4 -29.13 -27.71 51.41
C TYR A 4 -29.95 -28.59 50.42
N CYS A 5 -29.46 -29.01 49.26
CA CYS A 5 -28.47 -30.07 49.14
C CYS A 5 -28.15 -30.43 47.67
N ARG A 6 -26.85 -30.65 47.44
CA ARG A 6 -26.20 -31.78 46.74
C ARG A 6 -26.56 -32.15 45.29
N LEU A 7 -25.50 -32.03 44.49
CA LEU A 7 -25.21 -32.93 43.33
C LEU A 7 -25.29 -34.43 43.76
N PRO A 8 -25.55 -35.34 42.79
CA PRO A 8 -24.43 -35.96 42.11
C PRO A 8 -24.69 -36.48 40.67
N ALA A 9 -23.58 -36.91 40.08
CA ALA A 9 -23.36 -38.05 39.17
C ALA A 9 -23.46 -37.83 37.65
N LYS A 10 -22.25 -37.90 37.12
CA LYS A 10 -21.81 -38.42 35.82
C LYS A 10 -22.84 -39.27 35.04
N SER A 11 -23.13 -38.83 33.81
CA SER A 11 -23.52 -39.75 32.74
C SER A 11 -22.72 -39.43 31.50
N ILE A 12 -21.85 -40.35 31.14
CA ILE A 12 -21.14 -40.44 29.89
C ILE A 12 -22.18 -40.76 28.81
N ILE A 13 -22.45 -39.78 27.94
CA ILE A 13 -23.18 -40.08 26.69
C ILE A 13 -22.14 -39.94 25.56
N LEU A 14 -21.80 -41.10 25.00
CA LEU A 14 -21.17 -41.25 23.70
C LEU A 14 -22.12 -40.65 22.66
N GLY A 15 -21.90 -39.42 22.25
CA GLY A 15 -22.62 -38.78 21.17
C GLY A 15 -21.78 -38.88 19.90
N LEU A 16 -22.29 -39.62 18.93
CA LEU A 16 -21.80 -39.62 17.54
C LEU A 16 -21.58 -38.20 17.07
N GLY A 17 -20.37 -37.90 16.71
CA GLY A 17 -20.00 -36.68 16.00
C GLY A 17 -20.64 -36.68 14.63
N ILE A 18 -21.79 -36.04 14.49
CA ILE A 18 -22.23 -35.52 13.20
C ILE A 18 -21.41 -34.24 12.99
N SER A 19 -20.35 -34.36 12.20
CA SER A 19 -19.70 -33.19 11.62
C SER A 19 -20.74 -32.49 10.75
N LEU A 20 -21.45 -31.53 11.34
CA LEU A 20 -22.07 -30.48 10.54
C LEU A 20 -20.91 -29.75 9.85
N ALA A 21 -20.69 -30.08 8.59
CA ALA A 21 -19.93 -29.18 7.71
C ALA A 21 -20.77 -27.90 7.65
N ILE A 22 -20.41 -26.94 8.49
CA ILE A 22 -20.81 -25.56 8.31
C ILE A 22 -20.18 -25.19 6.97
N VAL A 23 -21.00 -25.16 5.93
CA VAL A 23 -20.64 -24.48 4.68
C VAL A 23 -20.45 -23.03 5.10
N GLN A 24 -19.24 -22.67 5.42
CA GLN A 24 -18.85 -21.27 5.51
C GLN A 24 -19.18 -20.68 4.14
N SER A 25 -20.26 -19.93 4.08
CA SER A 25 -20.54 -19.05 2.96
C SER A 25 -19.38 -18.04 2.97
N GLY A 26 -18.34 -18.32 2.15
CA GLY A 26 -17.19 -17.45 2.01
C GLY A 26 -17.67 -16.08 1.58
N TYR A 27 -17.17 -15.06 2.23
CA TYR A 27 -17.31 -13.67 1.83
C TYR A 27 -16.02 -13.29 1.12
N ALA A 28 -16.11 -12.54 0.05
CA ALA A 28 -14.95 -11.88 -0.52
C ALA A 28 -14.88 -10.48 0.06
N ASP A 29 -13.80 -10.22 0.74
CA ASP A 29 -13.64 -9.00 1.49
C ASP A 29 -12.91 -7.95 0.65
N HIS A 30 -13.33 -6.71 0.75
CA HIS A 30 -12.64 -5.58 0.17
C HIS A 30 -11.96 -4.79 1.29
N LEU A 31 -10.64 -4.76 1.30
CA LEU A 31 -9.89 -3.86 2.16
C LEU A 31 -9.75 -2.51 1.45
N VAL A 32 -10.30 -1.47 2.04
CA VAL A 32 -10.08 -0.09 1.61
C VAL A 32 -8.86 0.43 2.34
N LEU A 33 -7.84 0.80 1.59
CA LEU A 33 -6.59 1.29 2.15
C LEU A 33 -6.63 2.80 2.36
N SER A 34 -5.91 3.29 3.35
CA SER A 34 -5.78 4.71 3.69
C SER A 34 -5.28 5.60 2.54
N ASN A 35 -4.65 5.00 1.53
CA ASN A 35 -4.24 5.68 0.30
C ASN A 35 -5.33 5.74 -0.78
N GLY A 36 -6.55 5.24 -0.49
CA GLY A 36 -7.66 5.14 -1.42
C GLY A 36 -7.61 3.93 -2.35
N GLY A 37 -6.63 3.03 -2.20
CA GLY A 37 -6.58 1.76 -2.91
C GLY A 37 -7.59 0.77 -2.35
N VAL A 38 -8.07 -0.17 -3.20
CA VAL A 38 -8.96 -1.26 -2.78
C VAL A 38 -8.31 -2.58 -3.14
N VAL A 39 -8.17 -3.46 -2.16
CA VAL A 39 -7.67 -4.83 -2.36
C VAL A 39 -8.81 -5.82 -2.14
N ARG A 40 -9.00 -6.73 -3.09
CA ARG A 40 -10.10 -7.71 -3.08
C ARG A 40 -9.58 -9.11 -2.87
N GLY A 41 -10.26 -9.88 -2.02
CA GLY A 41 -9.91 -11.27 -1.76
C GLY A 41 -10.67 -11.85 -0.57
N LEU A 42 -10.18 -12.99 -0.08
CA LEU A 42 -10.68 -13.62 1.14
C LEU A 42 -9.81 -13.18 2.32
N LEU A 43 -10.42 -12.57 3.32
CA LEU A 43 -9.74 -12.25 4.57
C LEU A 43 -9.51 -13.55 5.34
N GLU A 44 -8.25 -13.86 5.66
CA GLU A 44 -7.90 -15.00 6.51
C GLU A 44 -7.86 -14.53 7.97
N GLU A 45 -8.80 -15.01 8.78
CA GLU A 45 -8.78 -14.77 10.23
C GLU A 45 -7.57 -15.50 10.84
N GLN A 46 -6.61 -14.76 11.36
CA GLN A 46 -5.57 -15.35 12.19
C GLN A 46 -6.10 -15.52 13.62
N GLU A 47 -6.21 -16.75 14.08
CA GLU A 47 -6.25 -17.04 15.51
C GLU A 47 -4.86 -16.74 16.11
N THR A 48 -4.53 -15.49 16.33
CA THR A 48 -3.33 -15.12 17.08
C THR A 48 -3.73 -14.75 18.50
N GLU A 49 -3.15 -15.48 19.47
CA GLU A 49 -3.03 -15.01 20.84
C GLU A 49 -2.18 -13.73 20.80
N THR A 50 -2.85 -12.60 20.72
CA THR A 50 -2.22 -11.28 20.60
C THR A 50 -1.54 -10.89 21.91
N SER A 51 -0.23 -10.78 21.87
CA SER A 51 0.50 -9.91 22.78
C SER A 51 0.24 -8.44 22.38
N VAL A 52 -0.03 -7.60 23.36
CA VAL A 52 -0.58 -6.23 23.28
C VAL A 52 0.31 -5.20 22.52
N GLU A 53 1.41 -5.59 21.88
CA GLU A 53 2.44 -4.67 21.36
C GLU A 53 2.63 -4.66 19.83
N ASP A 54 1.98 -5.58 19.06
CA ASP A 54 2.15 -5.59 17.60
C ASP A 54 0.87 -5.13 16.88
N PRO A 55 0.99 -4.29 15.83
CA PRO A 55 -0.16 -3.90 15.03
C PRO A 55 -0.79 -5.14 14.38
N GLU A 56 -2.10 -5.25 14.53
CA GLU A 56 -2.89 -6.34 13.96
C GLU A 56 -2.66 -6.41 12.44
N LEU A 57 -2.16 -7.55 11.95
CA LEU A 57 -1.90 -7.78 10.54
C LEU A 57 -3.13 -8.46 9.91
N PHE A 58 -3.72 -7.82 8.95
CA PHE A 58 -4.77 -8.40 8.11
C PHE A 58 -4.16 -9.11 6.92
N GLN A 59 -4.48 -10.38 6.73
CA GLN A 59 -4.05 -11.15 5.57
C GLN A 59 -5.22 -11.38 4.63
N ILE A 60 -5.06 -10.95 3.39
CA ILE A 60 -6.06 -11.15 2.35
C ILE A 60 -5.47 -12.02 1.24
N ARG A 61 -6.18 -13.08 0.89
CA ARG A 61 -5.86 -13.91 -0.28
C ARG A 61 -6.56 -13.33 -1.49
N THR A 62 -5.80 -12.71 -2.37
CA THR A 62 -6.31 -12.09 -3.59
C THR A 62 -6.94 -13.13 -4.54
N LEU A 63 -7.77 -12.69 -5.47
CA LEU A 63 -8.39 -13.55 -6.50
C LEU A 63 -7.36 -14.29 -7.37
N SER A 64 -6.14 -13.76 -7.49
CA SER A 64 -5.02 -14.42 -8.17
C SER A 64 -4.33 -15.50 -7.33
N GLY A 65 -4.79 -15.73 -6.09
CA GLY A 65 -4.25 -16.71 -5.15
C GLY A 65 -3.06 -16.23 -4.32
N ASN A 66 -2.62 -14.98 -4.51
CA ASN A 66 -1.52 -14.41 -3.74
C ASN A 66 -1.99 -13.97 -2.35
N LEU A 67 -1.23 -14.28 -1.31
CA LEU A 67 -1.47 -13.79 0.04
C LEU A 67 -0.74 -12.44 0.22
N VAL A 68 -1.49 -11.42 0.62
CA VAL A 68 -0.95 -10.08 0.87
C VAL A 68 -1.33 -9.68 2.28
N SER A 69 -0.37 -9.11 3.02
CA SER A 69 -0.58 -8.69 4.40
C SER A 69 -0.59 -7.16 4.48
N PHE A 70 -1.52 -6.62 5.24
CA PHE A 70 -1.66 -5.20 5.52
C PHE A 70 -1.68 -4.97 7.03
N SER A 71 -1.09 -3.88 7.47
CA SER A 71 -1.22 -3.43 8.86
C SER A 71 -2.61 -2.80 9.08
N SER A 72 -3.19 -2.97 10.25
CA SER A 72 -4.45 -2.30 10.63
C SER A 72 -4.41 -0.78 10.42
N VAL A 73 -3.24 -0.17 10.50
CA VAL A 73 -3.03 1.27 10.27
C VAL A 73 -3.19 1.67 8.79
N ASP A 74 -2.94 0.73 7.88
CA ASP A 74 -3.04 0.97 6.44
C ASP A 74 -4.45 0.70 5.90
N ILE A 75 -5.36 0.18 6.73
CA ILE A 75 -6.73 -0.17 6.36
C ILE A 75 -7.67 0.92 6.89
N GLU A 76 -8.40 1.56 5.98
CA GLU A 76 -9.43 2.55 6.29
C GLU A 76 -10.77 1.89 6.60
N ASP A 77 -11.14 0.85 5.83
CA ASP A 77 -12.37 0.07 6.07
C ASP A 77 -12.30 -1.34 5.46
N THR A 78 -13.17 -2.23 5.95
CA THR A 78 -13.31 -3.60 5.45
C THR A 78 -14.77 -3.83 5.03
N ILE A 79 -14.99 -4.11 3.74
CA ILE A 79 -16.31 -4.36 3.16
C ILE A 79 -16.46 -5.86 2.88
N TYR A 80 -17.45 -6.48 3.50
CA TYR A 80 -17.74 -7.90 3.31
C TYR A 80 -18.71 -8.11 2.13
N GLN A 81 -18.30 -8.86 1.12
CA GLN A 81 -19.11 -9.14 -0.08
C GLN A 81 -19.29 -10.65 -0.30
N PRO A 82 -20.49 -11.13 -0.72
CA PRO A 82 -20.68 -12.54 -1.03
C PRO A 82 -19.77 -13.01 -2.16
N VAL A 83 -19.03 -14.09 -1.96
CA VAL A 83 -18.10 -14.71 -2.95
C VAL A 83 -18.79 -14.99 -4.29
N VAL A 84 -20.08 -15.30 -4.26
CA VAL A 84 -20.87 -15.59 -5.46
C VAL A 84 -20.86 -14.46 -6.49
N VAL A 85 -20.71 -13.21 -6.07
CA VAL A 85 -20.63 -12.06 -6.99
C VAL A 85 -19.28 -12.04 -7.72
N GLU A 86 -18.20 -12.39 -7.04
CA GLU A 86 -16.88 -12.50 -7.67
C GLU A 86 -16.77 -13.72 -8.58
N GLU A 87 -17.35 -14.84 -8.18
CA GLU A 87 -17.46 -16.00 -9.06
C GLU A 87 -18.20 -15.66 -10.36
N TYR A 88 -19.21 -14.80 -10.28
CA TYR A 88 -19.90 -14.31 -11.47
C TYR A 88 -18.97 -13.47 -12.34
N GLU A 89 -18.19 -12.53 -11.79
CA GLU A 89 -17.27 -11.68 -12.58
C GLU A 89 -16.22 -12.54 -13.31
N VAL A 90 -15.67 -13.53 -12.64
CA VAL A 90 -14.73 -14.50 -13.25
C VAL A 90 -15.42 -15.31 -14.35
N LYS A 91 -16.66 -15.79 -14.12
CA LYS A 91 -17.41 -16.54 -15.12
C LYS A 91 -17.73 -15.70 -16.34
N VAL A 92 -18.21 -14.47 -16.15
CA VAL A 92 -18.50 -13.53 -17.28
C VAL A 92 -17.26 -13.29 -18.12
N ALA A 93 -16.11 -13.04 -17.50
CA ALA A 93 -14.86 -12.79 -18.22
C ALA A 93 -14.41 -13.99 -19.08
N ASN A 94 -14.75 -15.21 -18.65
CA ASN A 94 -14.35 -16.46 -19.32
C ASN A 94 -15.44 -17.08 -20.18
N THR A 95 -16.66 -16.54 -20.19
CA THR A 95 -17.79 -17.10 -20.94
C THR A 95 -17.77 -16.56 -22.39
N PRO A 96 -17.74 -17.46 -23.38
CA PRO A 96 -17.87 -17.04 -24.77
C PRO A 96 -19.20 -16.31 -25.03
N GLN A 97 -19.20 -15.35 -25.94
CA GLN A 97 -20.36 -14.54 -26.27
C GLN A 97 -21.27 -15.30 -27.26
N THR A 98 -21.68 -16.54 -26.91
CA THR A 98 -22.65 -17.32 -27.67
C THR A 98 -24.00 -17.38 -26.96
N VAL A 99 -25.08 -17.61 -27.70
CA VAL A 99 -26.43 -17.70 -27.12
C VAL A 99 -26.51 -18.78 -26.04
N GLU A 100 -25.92 -19.94 -26.29
CA GLU A 100 -25.96 -21.09 -25.40
C GLU A 100 -25.14 -20.83 -24.12
N ASP A 101 -23.94 -20.29 -24.25
CA ASP A 101 -23.08 -20.03 -23.10
C ASP A 101 -23.65 -18.93 -22.19
N LEU A 102 -24.21 -17.86 -22.77
CA LEU A 102 -24.88 -16.80 -22.02
C LEU A 102 -26.16 -17.29 -21.37
N TRP A 103 -26.89 -18.20 -22.02
CA TRP A 103 -28.05 -18.86 -21.42
C TRP A 103 -27.68 -19.70 -20.20
N GLN A 104 -26.63 -20.52 -20.30
CA GLN A 104 -26.13 -21.31 -19.18
C GLN A 104 -25.64 -20.42 -18.04
N LEU A 105 -24.98 -19.31 -18.35
CA LEU A 105 -24.58 -18.33 -17.34
C LEU A 105 -25.79 -17.67 -16.68
N ALA A 106 -26.84 -17.37 -17.42
CA ALA A 106 -28.09 -16.87 -16.86
C ALA A 106 -28.74 -17.88 -15.92
N GLU A 107 -28.81 -19.16 -16.31
CA GLU A 107 -29.33 -20.24 -15.46
C GLU A 107 -28.51 -20.39 -14.17
N TRP A 108 -27.17 -20.26 -14.25
CA TRP A 108 -26.31 -20.28 -13.07
C TRP A 108 -26.60 -19.07 -12.17
N CYS A 109 -26.69 -17.84 -12.72
CA CYS A 109 -27.06 -16.65 -11.96
C CYS A 109 -28.41 -16.83 -11.24
N ARG A 110 -29.39 -17.43 -11.88
CA ARG A 110 -30.70 -17.73 -11.28
C ARG A 110 -30.60 -18.67 -10.09
N LYS A 111 -29.78 -19.72 -10.19
CA LYS A 111 -29.55 -20.69 -9.11
C LYS A 111 -28.85 -20.05 -7.92
N GLN A 112 -28.00 -19.07 -8.16
CA GLN A 112 -27.26 -18.32 -7.14
C GLN A 112 -28.02 -17.10 -6.61
N GLU A 113 -29.29 -16.89 -7.03
CA GLU A 113 -30.11 -15.74 -6.67
C GLU A 113 -29.52 -14.38 -7.08
N LEU A 114 -28.61 -14.36 -8.08
CA LEU A 114 -28.01 -13.16 -8.64
C LEU A 114 -28.95 -12.54 -9.70
N TYR A 115 -30.09 -12.04 -9.27
CA TYR A 115 -31.15 -11.56 -10.17
C TYR A 115 -30.75 -10.39 -11.10
N PRO A 116 -29.93 -9.39 -10.70
CA PRO A 116 -29.45 -8.36 -11.63
C PRO A 116 -28.63 -8.97 -12.78
N GLN A 117 -27.68 -9.81 -12.40
CA GLN A 117 -26.77 -10.45 -13.32
C GLN A 117 -27.52 -11.41 -14.23
N TRP A 118 -28.44 -12.20 -13.67
CA TRP A 118 -29.33 -13.05 -14.42
C TRP A 118 -30.11 -12.29 -15.50
N LYS A 119 -30.70 -11.16 -15.15
CA LYS A 119 -31.44 -10.32 -16.12
C LYS A 119 -30.51 -9.80 -17.21
N THR A 120 -29.34 -9.30 -16.84
CA THR A 120 -28.34 -8.83 -17.81
C THR A 120 -27.96 -9.92 -18.80
N GLN A 121 -27.73 -11.14 -18.34
CA GLN A 121 -27.39 -12.25 -19.23
C GLN A 121 -28.56 -12.65 -20.15
N LEU A 122 -29.80 -12.62 -19.66
CA LEU A 122 -30.96 -12.87 -20.53
C LEU A 122 -31.17 -11.77 -21.57
N GLU A 123 -30.89 -10.51 -21.25
CA GLU A 123 -30.92 -9.40 -22.20
C GLU A 123 -29.83 -9.56 -23.28
N GLU A 124 -28.63 -10.02 -22.91
CA GLU A 124 -27.56 -10.33 -23.87
C GLU A 124 -27.95 -11.52 -24.77
N VAL A 125 -28.56 -12.59 -24.22
CA VAL A 125 -29.10 -13.68 -25.03
C VAL A 125 -30.10 -13.17 -26.08
N LEU A 126 -31.03 -12.29 -25.69
CA LEU A 126 -32.03 -11.74 -26.60
C LEU A 126 -31.45 -10.74 -27.60
N LYS A 127 -30.32 -10.11 -27.33
CA LYS A 127 -29.60 -9.29 -28.30
C LYS A 127 -28.96 -10.14 -29.40
N LEU A 128 -28.47 -11.35 -29.06
CA LEU A 128 -27.87 -12.27 -30.02
C LEU A 128 -28.94 -13.07 -30.79
N ASP A 129 -29.98 -13.53 -30.09
CA ASP A 129 -31.13 -14.25 -30.67
C ASP A 129 -32.42 -13.69 -30.07
N SER A 130 -33.03 -12.76 -30.79
CA SER A 130 -34.30 -12.16 -30.40
C SER A 130 -35.49 -13.13 -30.39
N SER A 131 -35.33 -14.32 -30.98
CA SER A 131 -36.38 -15.37 -31.05
C SER A 131 -36.24 -16.43 -29.93
N HIS A 132 -35.25 -16.30 -29.05
CA HIS A 132 -34.99 -17.27 -27.97
C HIS A 132 -36.14 -17.37 -26.98
N ILE A 133 -36.98 -18.41 -27.14
CA ILE A 133 -38.24 -18.60 -26.41
C ILE A 133 -38.06 -18.61 -24.91
N GLY A 134 -37.01 -19.27 -24.40
CA GLY A 134 -36.74 -19.35 -22.97
C GLY A 134 -36.46 -17.99 -22.36
N ALA A 135 -35.64 -17.17 -22.99
CA ALA A 135 -35.31 -15.83 -22.52
C ALA A 135 -36.51 -14.89 -22.57
N GLN A 136 -37.32 -14.96 -23.65
CA GLN A 136 -38.57 -14.19 -23.75
C GLN A 136 -39.56 -14.53 -22.67
N GLN A 137 -39.80 -15.81 -22.41
CA GLN A 137 -40.73 -16.27 -21.34
C GLN A 137 -40.28 -15.81 -19.96
N MET A 138 -38.99 -15.81 -19.70
CA MET A 138 -38.43 -15.37 -18.41
C MET A 138 -38.44 -13.83 -18.24
N LEU A 139 -38.47 -13.09 -19.32
CA LEU A 139 -38.47 -11.63 -19.34
C LEU A 139 -39.84 -11.00 -19.62
N THR A 140 -40.94 -11.75 -19.57
CA THR A 140 -42.29 -11.17 -19.71
C THR A 140 -42.56 -10.09 -18.66
N LYS A 141 -43.26 -9.01 -19.03
CA LYS A 141 -43.49 -7.88 -18.14
C LYS A 141 -44.11 -8.26 -16.79
N ALA A 142 -45.01 -9.23 -16.77
CA ALA A 142 -45.66 -9.71 -15.56
C ALA A 142 -44.68 -10.44 -14.62
N ASP A 143 -43.84 -11.32 -15.17
CA ASP A 143 -42.83 -12.07 -14.43
C ASP A 143 -41.74 -11.14 -13.89
N ILE A 144 -41.36 -10.13 -14.67
CA ILE A 144 -40.37 -9.12 -14.26
C ILE A 144 -40.89 -8.31 -13.06
N SER A 145 -42.15 -7.90 -13.06
CA SER A 145 -42.70 -7.08 -11.95
C SER A 145 -42.89 -7.90 -10.68
N ALA A 146 -43.42 -9.13 -10.77
CA ALA A 146 -43.60 -10.01 -9.62
C ALA A 146 -42.23 -10.40 -9.00
N ARG A 147 -41.28 -10.83 -9.81
CA ARG A 147 -39.91 -11.17 -9.34
C ARG A 147 -39.14 -9.97 -8.82
N LYS A 148 -39.41 -8.75 -9.38
CA LYS A 148 -38.81 -7.54 -8.85
C LYS A 148 -39.31 -7.22 -7.44
N GLN A 149 -40.61 -7.38 -7.18
CA GLN A 149 -41.17 -7.18 -5.84
C GLN A 149 -40.66 -8.22 -4.86
N GLU A 150 -40.73 -9.49 -5.22
CA GLU A 150 -40.16 -10.59 -4.38
C GLU A 150 -38.69 -10.40 -4.06
N ARG A 151 -37.91 -9.97 -5.07
CA ARG A 151 -36.50 -9.63 -4.89
C ARG A 151 -36.31 -8.40 -3.97
N GLU A 152 -37.10 -7.33 -4.15
CA GLU A 152 -37.01 -6.15 -3.28
C GLU A 152 -37.35 -6.51 -1.82
N GLU A 153 -38.31 -7.41 -1.61
CA GLU A 153 -38.66 -7.91 -0.29
C GLU A 153 -37.56 -8.80 0.30
N LEU A 154 -36.99 -9.70 -0.51
CA LEU A 154 -35.88 -10.57 -0.12
C LEU A 154 -34.64 -9.74 0.25
N MET A 155 -34.29 -8.71 -0.54
CA MET A 155 -33.14 -7.85 -0.23
C MET A 155 -33.39 -7.02 1.03
N LYS A 156 -34.61 -6.51 1.24
CA LYS A 156 -34.97 -5.81 2.47
C LYS A 156 -34.91 -6.73 3.70
N SER A 157 -35.35 -7.98 3.57
CA SER A 157 -35.28 -8.97 4.67
C SER A 157 -33.84 -9.34 5.04
N ARG A 158 -32.90 -9.16 4.09
CA ARG A 158 -31.44 -9.33 4.31
C ARG A 158 -30.78 -8.03 4.81
N GLY A 159 -31.54 -6.98 5.16
CA GLY A 159 -30.99 -5.71 5.63
C GLY A 159 -30.38 -4.85 4.53
N MET A 160 -30.65 -5.13 3.25
CA MET A 160 -30.14 -4.31 2.14
C MET A 160 -31.09 -3.19 1.81
N VAL A 161 -30.53 -2.01 1.50
CA VAL A 161 -31.24 -0.82 1.04
C VAL A 161 -30.98 -0.57 -0.44
N LYS A 162 -31.97 -0.03 -1.14
CA LYS A 162 -31.81 0.33 -2.54
C LYS A 162 -31.20 1.72 -2.67
N TYR A 163 -29.99 1.81 -3.19
CA TYR A 163 -29.26 3.03 -3.38
C TYR A 163 -28.77 3.14 -4.83
N ARG A 164 -29.10 4.25 -5.52
CA ARG A 164 -28.75 4.51 -6.93
C ARG A 164 -29.02 3.33 -7.89
N GLY A 165 -30.12 2.57 -7.61
CA GLY A 165 -30.53 1.44 -8.45
C GLY A 165 -29.88 0.09 -8.11
N LYS A 166 -28.97 0.03 -7.16
CA LYS A 166 -28.35 -1.18 -6.61
C LYS A 166 -28.85 -1.46 -5.19
N PHE A 167 -28.82 -2.72 -4.77
CA PHE A 167 -29.02 -3.09 -3.38
C PHE A 167 -27.66 -3.19 -2.70
N ILE A 168 -27.53 -2.44 -1.62
CA ILE A 168 -26.30 -2.38 -0.80
C ILE A 168 -26.70 -2.45 0.67
N THR A 169 -25.77 -2.77 1.54
CA THR A 169 -26.01 -2.71 2.99
C THR A 169 -26.17 -1.26 3.44
N GLU A 170 -26.79 -1.05 4.59
CA GLU A 170 -26.95 0.29 5.16
C GLU A 170 -25.59 0.94 5.45
N ARG A 171 -24.66 0.14 5.99
CA ARG A 171 -23.27 0.56 6.24
C ARG A 171 -22.53 0.96 4.95
N GLU A 172 -22.68 0.17 3.89
CA GLU A 172 -22.09 0.50 2.59
C GLU A 172 -22.65 1.79 2.01
N LYS A 173 -23.96 2.04 2.21
CA LYS A 173 -24.58 3.31 1.83
C LYS A 173 -23.98 4.48 2.62
N GLU A 174 -23.88 4.34 3.95
CA GLU A 174 -23.29 5.34 4.82
C GLU A 174 -21.85 5.67 4.36
N LEU A 175 -21.04 4.65 4.12
CA LEU A 175 -19.67 4.82 3.62
C LEU A 175 -19.62 5.55 2.27
N ILE A 176 -20.50 5.19 1.32
CA ILE A 176 -20.57 5.88 0.02
C ILE A 176 -20.96 7.35 0.19
N ASP A 177 -21.91 7.63 1.08
CA ASP A 177 -22.35 8.98 1.34
C ASP A 177 -21.27 9.79 2.06
N GLU A 178 -20.56 9.21 3.05
CA GLU A 178 -19.42 9.82 3.73
C GLU A 178 -18.28 10.14 2.75
N LEU A 179 -17.91 9.18 1.89
CA LEU A 179 -16.89 9.40 0.86
C LEU A 179 -17.31 10.47 -0.17
N ALA A 180 -18.61 10.57 -0.47
CA ALA A 180 -19.12 11.60 -1.36
C ALA A 180 -19.01 12.99 -0.72
N GLU A 181 -19.39 13.11 0.55
CA GLU A 181 -19.24 14.35 1.32
C GLU A 181 -17.79 14.76 1.48
N GLU A 182 -16.91 13.81 1.78
CA GLU A 182 -15.47 14.06 1.87
C GLU A 182 -14.90 14.56 0.54
N ARG A 183 -15.35 13.96 -0.57
CA ARG A 183 -14.95 14.41 -1.91
C ARG A 183 -15.41 15.84 -2.19
N GLU A 184 -16.65 16.20 -1.80
CA GLU A 184 -17.16 17.56 -1.95
C GLU A 184 -16.37 18.56 -1.10
N ARG A 185 -16.07 18.21 0.17
CA ARG A 185 -15.23 19.03 1.05
C ARG A 185 -13.84 19.24 0.44
N ARG A 186 -13.20 18.16 -0.06
CA ARG A 186 -11.90 18.23 -0.76
C ARG A 186 -11.98 19.10 -2.01
N GLU A 187 -13.05 19.02 -2.80
CA GLU A 187 -13.21 19.83 -4.03
C GLU A 187 -13.25 21.33 -3.75
N VAL A 188 -13.88 21.73 -2.65
CA VAL A 188 -13.87 23.14 -2.19
C VAL A 188 -12.44 23.60 -1.93
N TRP A 189 -11.62 22.76 -1.27
CA TRP A 189 -10.21 23.08 -1.00
C TRP A 189 -9.37 23.12 -2.27
N TRP A 190 -9.62 22.24 -3.22
CA TRP A 190 -8.95 22.28 -4.53
C TRP A 190 -9.15 23.62 -5.25
N LYS A 191 -10.38 24.11 -5.27
CA LYS A 191 -10.72 25.41 -5.91
C LYS A 191 -10.03 26.58 -5.18
N LYS A 192 -10.07 26.59 -3.87
CA LYS A 192 -9.43 27.62 -3.03
C LYS A 192 -7.90 27.58 -3.20
N ALA A 193 -7.27 26.44 -3.03
CA ALA A 193 -5.84 26.29 -3.11
C ALA A 193 -5.31 26.66 -4.49
N LYS A 194 -6.01 26.29 -5.57
CA LYS A 194 -5.67 26.72 -6.93
C LYS A 194 -5.66 28.24 -7.10
N LEU A 195 -6.66 28.91 -6.56
CA LEU A 195 -6.74 30.37 -6.59
C LEU A 195 -5.59 31.00 -5.81
N TRP A 196 -5.35 30.54 -4.59
CA TRP A 196 -4.31 31.07 -3.71
C TRP A 196 -2.90 30.80 -4.23
N HIS A 197 -2.68 29.64 -4.86
CA HIS A 197 -1.45 29.34 -5.56
C HIS A 197 -1.21 30.33 -6.73
N GLY A 198 -2.26 30.68 -7.47
CA GLY A 198 -2.18 31.76 -8.47
C GLY A 198 -1.77 33.10 -7.86
N TRP A 199 -2.17 33.41 -6.63
CA TRP A 199 -1.75 34.62 -5.91
C TRP A 199 -0.28 34.53 -5.47
N LEU A 200 0.21 33.37 -5.01
CA LEU A 200 1.62 33.18 -4.65
C LEU A 200 2.54 33.44 -5.84
N ASN A 201 2.13 33.06 -7.03
CA ASN A 201 2.88 33.25 -8.28
C ASN A 201 2.63 34.62 -8.96
N HIS A 202 1.88 35.50 -8.32
CA HIS A 202 1.57 36.80 -8.89
C HIS A 202 2.77 37.77 -8.78
N ARG A 203 2.94 38.66 -9.76
CA ARG A 203 4.04 39.63 -9.76
C ARG A 203 3.95 40.69 -8.62
N SER A 204 2.75 40.97 -8.14
CA SER A 204 2.53 41.95 -7.08
C SER A 204 2.75 41.36 -5.70
N PRO A 205 3.62 41.91 -4.85
CA PRO A 205 3.85 41.46 -3.48
C PRO A 205 2.56 41.41 -2.62
N THR A 206 1.62 42.30 -2.88
CA THR A 206 0.33 42.34 -2.17
C THR A 206 -0.49 41.06 -2.40
N TYR A 207 -0.51 40.53 -3.63
CA TYR A 207 -1.18 39.28 -3.93
C TYR A 207 -0.39 38.09 -3.36
N GLN A 208 0.93 38.11 -3.39
CA GLN A 208 1.75 37.06 -2.77
C GLN A 208 1.46 36.96 -1.26
N GLN A 209 1.44 38.10 -0.57
CA GLN A 209 1.09 38.14 0.86
C GLN A 209 -0.31 37.64 1.14
N LYS A 210 -1.30 37.98 0.28
CA LYS A 210 -2.65 37.43 0.39
C LYS A 210 -2.68 35.90 0.22
N GLY A 211 -1.91 35.38 -0.72
CA GLY A 211 -1.77 33.94 -0.93
C GLY A 211 -1.18 33.24 0.30
N ILE A 212 -0.06 33.76 0.82
CA ILE A 212 0.59 33.23 2.04
C ILE A 212 -0.40 33.26 3.22
N ALA A 213 -1.08 34.37 3.46
CA ALA A 213 -2.05 34.50 4.54
C ALA A 213 -3.22 33.52 4.39
N ALA A 214 -3.70 33.33 3.17
CA ALA A 214 -4.78 32.38 2.87
C ALA A 214 -4.37 30.92 3.15
N PHE A 215 -3.19 30.48 2.73
CA PHE A 215 -2.68 29.15 3.05
C PHE A 215 -2.45 28.98 4.56
N ARG A 216 -1.90 30.00 5.25
CA ARG A 216 -1.69 29.98 6.70
C ARG A 216 -2.98 29.88 7.52
N SER A 217 -4.13 30.19 6.93
CA SER A 217 -5.43 30.09 7.60
C SER A 217 -6.03 28.67 7.57
N ILE A 218 -5.40 27.72 6.87
CA ILE A 218 -5.88 26.36 6.75
C ILE A 218 -5.63 25.60 8.06
N ASN A 219 -6.70 24.91 8.52
CA ASN A 219 -6.69 24.01 9.67
C ASN A 219 -7.50 22.74 9.42
N SER A 220 -7.97 22.50 8.19
CA SER A 220 -8.80 21.35 7.84
C SER A 220 -7.97 20.27 7.15
N VAL A 221 -8.16 19.02 7.57
CA VAL A 221 -7.51 17.85 6.97
C VAL A 221 -7.93 17.62 5.51
N ASP A 222 -9.15 18.03 5.15
CA ASP A 222 -9.64 17.92 3.76
C ASP A 222 -8.80 18.75 2.76
N ALA A 223 -8.00 19.70 3.28
CA ALA A 223 -7.11 20.50 2.46
C ALA A 223 -5.79 19.81 2.12
N LEU A 224 -5.40 18.73 2.83
CA LEU A 224 -4.10 18.07 2.66
C LEU A 224 -3.76 17.73 1.20
N PRO A 225 -4.65 17.06 0.42
CA PRO A 225 -4.33 16.72 -0.96
C PRO A 225 -4.09 17.96 -1.84
N ALA A 226 -4.80 19.06 -1.57
CA ALA A 226 -4.60 20.31 -2.28
C ALA A 226 -3.31 21.02 -1.86
N LEU A 227 -2.95 20.98 -0.57
CA LEU A 227 -1.67 21.49 -0.07
C LEU A 227 -0.48 20.75 -0.71
N GLU A 228 -0.53 19.42 -0.75
CA GLU A 228 0.50 18.60 -1.40
C GLU A 228 0.66 18.98 -2.87
N LYS A 229 -0.45 19.09 -3.60
CA LYS A 229 -0.41 19.43 -5.03
C LYS A 229 0.22 20.79 -5.29
N TYR A 230 -0.16 21.81 -4.52
CA TYR A 230 0.19 23.19 -4.83
C TYR A 230 1.40 23.72 -4.07
N LEU A 231 1.82 23.09 -2.97
CA LEU A 231 2.97 23.52 -2.19
C LEU A 231 4.14 22.53 -2.21
N GLN A 232 3.87 21.22 -2.21
CA GLN A 232 4.96 20.22 -2.18
C GLN A 232 5.50 19.92 -3.59
N GLN A 233 4.63 19.76 -4.59
CA GLN A 233 5.04 19.38 -5.95
C GLN A 233 5.72 20.52 -6.70
N GLU A 234 5.66 21.76 -6.20
CA GLU A 234 6.35 22.89 -6.77
C GLU A 234 7.85 22.84 -6.46
N ASN A 235 8.68 23.26 -7.41
CA ASN A 235 10.13 23.24 -7.27
C ASN A 235 10.68 24.32 -6.30
N GLY A 236 9.83 25.23 -5.82
CA GLY A 236 10.21 26.31 -4.92
C GLY A 236 10.37 25.83 -3.47
N GLU A 237 11.52 26.09 -2.86
CA GLU A 237 11.76 25.83 -1.43
C GLU A 237 10.77 26.58 -0.55
N ASP A 238 10.47 27.84 -0.88
CA ASP A 238 9.57 28.72 -0.12
C ASP A 238 8.14 28.13 -0.02
N PHE A 239 7.66 27.48 -1.07
CA PHE A 239 6.34 26.80 -1.05
C PHE A 239 6.34 25.63 -0.09
N ARG A 240 7.41 24.83 -0.09
CA ARG A 240 7.53 23.69 0.83
C ARG A 240 7.72 24.14 2.27
N LEU A 241 8.42 25.27 2.49
CA LEU A 241 8.49 25.89 3.83
C LEU A 241 7.11 26.40 4.29
N LEU A 242 6.31 26.99 3.39
CA LEU A 242 4.94 27.38 3.69
C LEU A 242 4.07 26.16 4.04
N LEU A 243 4.25 25.04 3.33
CA LEU A 243 3.57 23.77 3.67
C LEU A 243 3.90 23.33 5.11
N VAL A 244 5.20 23.34 5.46
CA VAL A 244 5.67 23.00 6.82
C VAL A 244 5.05 23.91 7.88
N GLU A 245 4.83 25.19 7.59
CA GLU A 245 4.15 26.12 8.53
C GLU A 245 2.66 25.84 8.71
N VAL A 246 2.02 25.26 7.70
CA VAL A 246 0.56 25.00 7.69
C VAL A 246 0.22 23.68 8.35
N LEU A 247 0.99 22.62 8.07
CA LEU A 247 0.72 21.25 8.52
C LEU A 247 0.45 21.12 10.03
N PRO A 248 1.20 21.76 10.95
CA PRO A 248 0.98 21.65 12.39
C PRO A 248 -0.36 22.20 12.87
N LYS A 249 -1.05 22.99 12.05
CA LYS A 249 -2.38 23.57 12.38
C LYS A 249 -3.52 22.60 12.09
N ILE A 250 -3.21 21.51 11.39
CA ILE A 250 -4.15 20.46 11.04
C ILE A 250 -4.01 19.36 12.08
N ASP A 251 -4.99 19.24 12.97
CA ASP A 251 -4.99 18.20 14.00
C ASP A 251 -5.46 16.86 13.38
N ASP A 252 -4.54 16.23 12.66
CA ASP A 252 -4.76 14.92 12.04
C ASP A 252 -3.40 14.21 11.89
N ASP A 253 -3.38 12.89 12.07
CA ASP A 253 -2.15 12.10 11.97
C ASP A 253 -1.56 12.11 10.56
N ARG A 254 -2.40 12.27 9.52
CA ARG A 254 -1.94 12.42 8.14
C ARG A 254 -1.07 13.66 7.94
N ALA A 255 -1.37 14.76 8.64
CA ALA A 255 -0.53 15.96 8.61
C ALA A 255 0.82 15.72 9.30
N VAL A 256 0.83 14.97 10.41
CA VAL A 256 2.06 14.58 11.11
C VAL A 256 2.90 13.64 10.23
N LEU A 257 2.29 12.64 9.60
CA LEU A 257 2.97 11.75 8.65
C LEU A 257 3.60 12.54 7.49
N LYS A 258 2.92 13.58 7.01
CA LYS A 258 3.46 14.45 5.95
C LYS A 258 4.66 15.27 6.44
N LEU A 259 4.65 15.76 7.68
CA LEU A 259 5.83 16.41 8.27
C LEU A 259 7.01 15.44 8.39
N ILE A 260 6.76 14.20 8.82
CA ILE A 260 7.79 13.15 8.88
C ILE A 260 8.35 12.86 7.48
N GLU A 261 7.48 12.71 6.48
CA GLU A 261 7.90 12.52 5.09
C GLU A 261 8.81 13.67 4.62
N LEU A 262 8.39 14.92 4.81
CA LEU A 262 9.18 16.10 4.44
C LEU A 262 10.52 16.14 5.18
N SER A 263 10.56 15.79 6.47
CA SER A 263 11.80 15.74 7.24
C SER A 263 12.79 14.71 6.70
N LEU A 264 12.32 13.63 6.13
CA LEU A 264 13.16 12.55 5.64
C LEU A 264 13.51 12.67 4.16
N LEU A 265 12.57 13.09 3.32
CA LEU A 265 12.69 12.98 1.87
C LEU A 265 12.99 14.32 1.16
N ASP A 266 12.69 15.46 1.77
CA ASP A 266 12.92 16.75 1.09
C ASP A 266 14.38 16.95 0.69
N SER A 267 14.60 17.57 -0.47
CA SER A 267 15.94 17.89 -0.96
C SER A 267 16.62 18.97 -0.12
N SER A 268 15.85 19.95 0.37
CA SER A 268 16.37 21.06 1.18
C SER A 268 16.59 20.65 2.64
N LEU A 269 17.76 20.91 3.17
CA LEU A 269 18.06 20.72 4.59
C LEU A 269 17.18 21.62 5.47
N GLN A 270 16.87 22.83 5.01
CA GLN A 270 16.06 23.79 5.76
C GLN A 270 14.61 23.27 5.91
N VAL A 271 14.03 22.75 4.83
CA VAL A 271 12.69 22.16 4.86
C VAL A 271 12.67 20.96 5.81
N ARG A 272 13.68 20.08 5.72
CA ARG A 272 13.75 18.89 6.60
C ARG A 272 13.79 19.27 8.07
N LYS A 273 14.68 20.21 8.46
CA LYS A 273 14.81 20.65 9.85
C LYS A 273 13.56 21.36 10.36
N ASN A 274 12.99 22.23 9.54
CA ASN A 274 11.76 22.92 9.92
C ASN A 274 10.60 21.93 10.07
N ALA A 275 10.48 20.92 9.19
CA ALA A 275 9.47 19.89 9.29
C ALA A 275 9.61 19.08 10.59
N PHE A 276 10.83 18.68 10.95
CA PHE A 276 11.09 18.00 12.21
C PHE A 276 10.74 18.88 13.42
N ASN A 277 11.20 20.12 13.45
CA ASN A 277 10.94 21.07 14.54
C ASN A 277 9.46 21.47 14.67
N SER A 278 8.66 21.23 13.63
CA SER A 278 7.22 21.51 13.61
C SER A 278 6.36 20.31 14.01
N LEU A 279 6.99 19.19 14.37
CA LEU A 279 6.26 18.02 14.85
C LEU A 279 5.61 18.28 16.21
N PRO A 280 4.36 17.89 16.42
CA PRO A 280 3.64 18.14 17.65
C PRO A 280 4.23 17.32 18.82
N PRO A 281 4.65 17.95 19.92
CA PRO A 281 5.24 17.24 21.04
C PRO A 281 4.28 16.27 21.73
N GLU A 282 2.98 16.52 21.67
CA GLU A 282 1.93 15.64 22.21
C GLU A 282 1.80 14.30 21.45
N LYS A 283 2.31 14.23 20.22
CA LYS A 283 2.33 12.99 19.39
C LYS A 283 3.73 12.39 19.29
N LEU A 284 4.63 12.70 20.22
CA LEU A 284 6.03 12.29 20.15
C LEU A 284 6.21 10.78 20.10
N GLU A 285 5.38 10.01 20.79
CA GLU A 285 5.44 8.55 20.76
C GLU A 285 5.10 8.00 19.38
N PHE A 286 4.00 8.50 18.77
CA PHE A 286 3.64 8.17 17.39
C PHE A 286 4.76 8.54 16.41
N VAL A 287 5.31 9.75 16.53
CA VAL A 287 6.43 10.24 15.70
C VAL A 287 7.64 9.33 15.82
N THR A 288 8.03 8.97 17.05
CA THR A 288 9.16 8.07 17.33
C THR A 288 8.95 6.72 16.65
N ALA A 289 7.76 6.12 16.78
CA ALA A 289 7.43 4.86 16.14
C ALA A 289 7.55 4.94 14.60
N GLN A 290 7.12 6.05 13.99
CA GLN A 290 7.27 6.23 12.55
C GLN A 290 8.73 6.34 12.12
N TYR A 291 9.59 7.09 12.84
CA TYR A 291 11.01 7.13 12.53
C TYR A 291 11.71 5.78 12.73
N VAL A 292 11.34 5.01 13.75
CA VAL A 292 11.86 3.65 13.95
C VAL A 292 11.53 2.76 12.75
N ARG A 293 10.31 2.82 12.20
CA ARG A 293 9.96 2.08 10.99
C ARG A 293 10.86 2.44 9.80
N GLN A 294 11.25 3.70 9.68
CA GLN A 294 12.11 4.17 8.59
C GLN A 294 13.57 3.73 8.70
N LEU A 295 14.00 3.18 9.83
CA LEU A 295 15.33 2.57 9.95
C LEU A 295 15.52 1.33 9.05
N ASN A 296 14.43 0.74 8.60
CA ASN A 296 14.43 -0.38 7.63
C ASN A 296 14.15 0.05 6.19
N HIS A 297 14.20 1.36 5.89
CA HIS A 297 13.91 1.87 4.56
C HIS A 297 14.93 1.38 3.51
N PRO A 298 14.49 1.06 2.25
CA PRO A 298 15.41 0.61 1.19
C PRO A 298 16.46 1.64 0.80
N GLU A 299 16.18 2.93 0.98
CA GLU A 299 17.14 4.01 0.72
C GLU A 299 17.96 4.33 1.97
N ASN A 300 19.26 4.11 1.93
CA ASN A 300 20.18 4.37 3.04
C ASN A 300 20.12 5.81 3.58
N GLN A 301 19.83 6.79 2.72
CA GLN A 301 19.74 8.19 3.13
C GLN A 301 18.57 8.42 4.11
N VAL A 302 17.45 7.71 3.95
CA VAL A 302 16.31 7.77 4.85
C VAL A 302 16.67 7.16 6.21
N VAL A 303 17.34 5.98 6.20
CA VAL A 303 17.83 5.34 7.43
C VAL A 303 18.72 6.30 8.24
N ARG A 304 19.70 6.92 7.59
CA ARG A 304 20.62 7.88 8.23
C ARG A 304 19.89 9.06 8.84
N ARG A 305 18.96 9.68 8.09
CA ARG A 305 18.17 10.82 8.57
C ARG A 305 17.25 10.44 9.72
N SER A 306 16.65 9.23 9.65
CA SER A 306 15.83 8.71 10.75
C SER A 306 16.65 8.52 12.03
N GLY A 307 17.87 7.97 11.90
CA GLY A 307 18.79 7.84 13.01
C GLY A 307 19.14 9.18 13.63
N ASP A 308 19.42 10.20 12.82
CA ASP A 308 19.72 11.56 13.27
C ASP A 308 18.57 12.16 14.10
N PHE A 309 17.34 12.11 13.56
CA PHE A 309 16.16 12.63 14.25
C PHE A 309 15.78 11.82 15.51
N LEU A 310 15.97 10.50 15.51
CA LEU A 310 15.78 9.70 16.73
C LEU A 310 16.78 10.08 17.82
N GLY A 311 18.01 10.42 17.44
CA GLY A 311 19.00 10.97 18.36
C GLY A 311 18.59 12.35 18.92
N GLU A 312 17.99 13.22 18.11
CA GLU A 312 17.46 14.53 18.54
C GLU A 312 16.21 14.38 19.46
N ILE A 313 15.33 13.39 19.19
CA ILE A 313 14.18 13.09 20.04
C ILE A 313 14.62 12.67 21.46
N GLY A 314 15.70 11.93 21.57
CA GLY A 314 16.27 11.60 22.88
C GLY A 314 15.60 10.41 23.60
N ASP A 315 14.74 9.65 22.94
CA ASP A 315 14.07 8.48 23.56
C ASP A 315 15.00 7.28 23.64
N ILE A 316 15.34 6.88 24.87
CA ILE A 316 16.23 5.72 25.11
C ILE A 316 15.65 4.39 24.63
N ARG A 317 14.33 4.27 24.53
CA ARG A 317 13.63 3.05 24.08
C ARG A 317 13.97 2.66 22.65
N VAL A 318 14.47 3.60 21.84
CA VAL A 318 14.85 3.32 20.45
C VAL A 318 16.22 2.67 20.27
N VAL A 319 17.02 2.58 21.35
CA VAL A 319 18.40 2.04 21.31
C VAL A 319 18.49 0.67 20.63
N PRO A 320 17.64 -0.32 20.91
CA PRO A 320 17.71 -1.62 20.23
C PRO A 320 17.57 -1.50 18.70
N TYR A 321 16.64 -0.69 18.24
CA TYR A 321 16.38 -0.47 16.82
C TYR A 321 17.53 0.29 16.13
N LEU A 322 18.17 1.22 16.82
CA LEU A 322 19.36 1.91 16.33
C LEU A 322 20.56 0.97 16.23
N ILE A 323 20.70 -0.01 17.15
CA ILE A 323 21.75 -1.03 17.08
C ILE A 323 21.56 -1.85 15.80
N ASP A 324 20.35 -2.28 15.51
CA ASP A 324 20.02 -3.06 14.31
C ASP A 324 20.24 -2.26 13.01
N ALA A 325 20.14 -0.94 13.09
CA ALA A 325 20.33 -0.04 11.95
C ALA A 325 21.77 0.52 11.81
N LEU A 326 22.72 0.11 12.65
CA LEU A 326 24.13 0.54 12.54
C LEU A 326 24.75 0.22 11.20
N ILE A 327 24.43 -0.98 10.67
CA ILE A 327 24.86 -1.46 9.37
C ILE A 327 23.64 -2.03 8.65
N THR A 328 23.26 -1.41 7.54
CA THR A 328 22.11 -1.84 6.76
C THR A 328 22.49 -2.27 5.34
N THR A 329 21.85 -3.33 4.83
CA THR A 329 22.09 -3.84 3.49
C THR A 329 21.13 -3.22 2.50
N HIS A 330 21.66 -2.55 1.49
CA HIS A 330 20.85 -1.91 0.45
C HIS A 330 21.12 -2.48 -0.92
N THR A 331 20.10 -2.57 -1.75
CA THR A 331 20.18 -3.05 -3.13
C THR A 331 20.32 -1.86 -4.08
N TYR A 332 21.37 -1.90 -4.92
CA TYR A 332 21.66 -0.89 -5.92
C TYR A 332 21.62 -1.51 -7.31
N GLN A 333 21.03 -0.81 -8.26
CA GLN A 333 21.14 -1.17 -9.67
C GLN A 333 22.43 -0.61 -10.25
N VAL A 334 23.32 -1.50 -10.65
CA VAL A 334 24.61 -1.13 -11.24
C VAL A 334 24.62 -1.55 -12.70
N SER A 335 25.01 -0.62 -13.56
CA SER A 335 25.20 -0.89 -14.97
C SER A 335 26.52 -1.62 -15.17
N VAL A 336 26.45 -2.89 -15.54
CA VAL A 336 27.63 -3.74 -15.78
C VAL A 336 27.80 -3.94 -17.27
N PRO A 337 29.01 -3.74 -17.83
CA PRO A 337 29.27 -4.04 -19.22
C PRO A 337 28.99 -5.51 -19.53
N ILE A 338 28.30 -5.75 -20.63
CA ILE A 338 28.11 -7.11 -21.14
C ILE A 338 29.40 -7.52 -21.77
N PRO A 339 30.00 -8.70 -21.36
CA PRO A 339 31.19 -9.22 -22.01
C PRO A 339 30.96 -9.38 -23.51
N ARG A 340 31.82 -8.79 -24.30
CA ARG A 340 31.76 -8.90 -25.76
C ARG A 340 32.71 -10.05 -26.18
N GLN A 341 32.21 -10.95 -27.00
CA GLN A 341 33.05 -11.88 -27.74
C GLN A 341 33.39 -11.21 -29.07
N THR A 342 34.65 -10.86 -29.24
CA THR A 342 35.12 -10.26 -30.49
C THR A 342 35.84 -11.34 -31.29
N TYR A 343 35.34 -11.59 -32.50
CA TYR A 343 35.97 -12.45 -33.49
C TYR A 343 36.62 -11.57 -34.55
N SER A 344 37.91 -11.72 -34.80
CA SER A 344 38.63 -10.96 -35.85
C SER A 344 38.82 -11.86 -37.08
N THR A 345 38.48 -11.35 -38.26
CA THR A 345 38.63 -12.06 -39.56
C THR A 345 39.81 -11.56 -40.37
N GLY A 346 40.86 -11.03 -39.76
CA GLY A 346 42.06 -10.54 -40.41
C GLY A 346 42.88 -11.65 -41.12
N ARG A 347 43.82 -11.25 -41.98
CA ARG A 347 44.64 -12.16 -42.84
C ARG A 347 45.38 -13.29 -42.08
N THR A 348 45.48 -13.24 -40.78
CA THR A 348 46.20 -14.21 -39.93
C THR A 348 45.30 -14.81 -38.84
N SER A 349 43.97 -14.54 -38.86
CA SER A 349 43.03 -15.01 -37.87
C SER A 349 42.48 -16.41 -38.18
N PRO A 350 42.20 -17.23 -37.17
CA PRO A 350 41.52 -18.50 -37.36
C PRO A 350 40.13 -18.29 -37.94
N LEU A 351 39.63 -19.28 -38.67
CA LEU A 351 38.29 -19.31 -39.22
C LEU A 351 37.25 -19.05 -38.10
N LEU A 352 36.23 -18.27 -38.40
CA LEU A 352 35.09 -18.10 -37.48
C LEU A 352 34.50 -19.47 -37.13
N PRO A 353 34.06 -19.69 -35.89
CA PRO A 353 33.26 -20.88 -35.58
C PRO A 353 32.07 -20.98 -36.55
N PRO A 354 31.77 -22.19 -37.07
CA PRO A 354 30.71 -22.36 -38.08
C PRO A 354 29.35 -21.76 -37.70
N GLU A 355 29.03 -21.79 -36.41
CA GLU A 355 27.80 -21.20 -35.87
C GLU A 355 27.79 -19.68 -35.99
N ILE A 356 28.91 -19.03 -35.68
CA ILE A 356 29.07 -17.57 -35.78
C ILE A 356 29.09 -17.13 -37.23
N GLU A 357 29.71 -17.91 -38.13
CA GLU A 357 29.70 -17.63 -39.57
C GLU A 357 28.30 -17.74 -40.15
N TYR A 358 27.52 -18.76 -39.77
CA TYR A 358 26.11 -18.91 -40.16
C TYR A 358 25.26 -17.75 -39.65
N GLN A 359 25.39 -17.38 -38.37
CA GLN A 359 24.65 -16.30 -37.74
C GLN A 359 25.00 -14.94 -38.34
N LEU A 360 26.27 -14.70 -38.68
CA LEU A 360 26.72 -13.51 -39.37
C LEU A 360 26.05 -13.38 -40.76
N ARG A 361 26.02 -14.50 -41.51
CA ARG A 361 25.42 -14.54 -42.85
C ARG A 361 23.90 -14.39 -42.85
N THR A 362 23.24 -14.85 -41.80
CA THR A 362 21.77 -14.72 -41.62
C THR A 362 21.37 -13.44 -40.92
N GLY A 363 22.33 -12.62 -40.47
CA GLY A 363 22.04 -11.38 -39.70
C GLY A 363 21.55 -11.64 -38.27
N GLN A 364 21.72 -12.86 -37.74
CA GLN A 364 21.22 -13.31 -36.43
C GLN A 364 22.35 -13.48 -35.41
N LEU A 365 23.34 -12.59 -35.40
CA LEU A 365 24.43 -12.66 -34.42
C LEU A 365 23.85 -12.54 -32.99
N PRO A 366 24.29 -13.38 -32.07
CA PRO A 366 23.91 -13.28 -30.66
C PRO A 366 24.28 -11.93 -30.08
N TYR A 367 23.48 -11.48 -29.15
CA TYR A 367 23.71 -10.23 -28.43
C TYR A 367 25.10 -10.24 -27.78
N GLY A 368 25.90 -9.20 -28.03
CA GLY A 368 27.27 -9.09 -27.48
C GLY A 368 28.37 -9.73 -28.33
N VAL A 369 28.05 -10.38 -29.45
CA VAL A 369 29.06 -10.88 -30.40
C VAL A 369 29.40 -9.81 -31.43
N ILE A 370 30.68 -9.48 -31.59
CA ILE A 370 31.19 -8.54 -32.59
C ILE A 370 32.13 -9.31 -33.51
N VAL A 371 31.88 -9.28 -34.81
CA VAL A 371 32.81 -9.80 -35.82
C VAL A 371 33.51 -8.59 -36.42
N ASP A 372 34.79 -8.42 -36.08
CA ASP A 372 35.64 -7.38 -36.61
C ASP A 372 36.27 -7.80 -37.93
N ASN A 373 35.87 -7.11 -38.99
CA ASN A 373 36.37 -7.34 -40.36
C ASN A 373 37.36 -6.24 -40.73
N SER A 374 38.18 -5.78 -39.77
CA SER A 374 38.94 -4.54 -39.95
C SER A 374 40.20 -4.70 -40.83
N ASN A 375 40.03 -4.11 -42.02
CA ASN A 375 41.09 -3.33 -42.64
C ASN A 375 40.82 -1.80 -42.57
N ASN A 376 39.86 -1.32 -41.79
CA ASN A 376 39.52 0.09 -41.68
C ASN A 376 39.04 0.45 -40.28
N ASN A 377 39.44 1.65 -39.78
CA ASN A 377 38.96 2.38 -38.62
C ASN A 377 37.47 2.16 -38.29
N SER A 378 37.12 1.02 -37.73
CA SER A 378 35.74 0.79 -37.29
C SER A 378 35.53 1.52 -35.98
N ILE A 379 34.62 2.50 -35.99
CA ILE A 379 34.06 3.12 -34.79
C ILE A 379 33.39 1.98 -34.02
N GLN A 380 34.03 1.54 -32.94
CA GLN A 380 33.42 0.52 -32.06
C GLN A 380 32.14 1.13 -31.46
N PRO A 381 31.03 0.44 -31.59
CA PRO A 381 29.80 0.91 -30.91
C PRO A 381 30.04 0.94 -29.38
N PRO A 382 29.42 1.89 -28.66
CA PRO A 382 29.60 1.97 -27.21
C PRO A 382 29.30 0.63 -26.52
N PRO A 383 29.99 0.31 -25.41
CA PRO A 383 29.75 -0.93 -24.69
C PRO A 383 28.31 -1.00 -24.24
N GLN A 384 27.64 -2.09 -24.58
CA GLN A 384 26.31 -2.37 -24.08
C GLN A 384 26.39 -2.77 -22.62
N THR A 385 25.45 -2.31 -21.81
CA THR A 385 25.42 -2.56 -20.38
C THR A 385 24.10 -3.22 -20.01
N LYS A 386 24.12 -4.06 -18.98
CA LYS A 386 22.92 -4.59 -18.32
C LYS A 386 22.86 -4.05 -16.89
N LEU A 387 21.66 -3.82 -16.38
CA LEU A 387 21.44 -3.51 -14.98
C LEU A 387 21.49 -4.81 -14.16
N VAL A 388 22.26 -4.79 -13.09
CA VAL A 388 22.38 -5.91 -12.14
C VAL A 388 22.18 -5.36 -10.75
N ASP A 389 21.33 -6.04 -9.96
CA ASP A 389 21.12 -5.71 -8.57
C ASP A 389 22.30 -6.19 -7.72
N VAL A 390 22.94 -5.23 -7.02
CA VAL A 390 24.07 -5.50 -6.14
C VAL A 390 23.70 -5.08 -4.72
N LYS A 391 23.79 -6.02 -3.78
CA LYS A 391 23.61 -5.74 -2.36
C LYS A 391 24.92 -5.21 -1.78
N ARG A 392 24.82 -4.15 -0.99
CA ARG A 392 25.96 -3.55 -0.28
C ARG A 392 25.58 -3.16 1.13
N ASP A 393 26.42 -3.55 2.06
CA ASP A 393 26.31 -3.09 3.45
C ASP A 393 26.81 -1.66 3.57
N LYS A 394 26.06 -0.86 4.28
CA LYS A 394 26.34 0.54 4.55
C LYS A 394 26.37 0.80 6.04
N GLN A 395 27.46 1.39 6.52
CA GLN A 395 27.56 1.94 7.85
C GLN A 395 26.79 3.25 7.93
N ASN A 396 26.03 3.46 8.99
CA ASN A 396 25.17 4.62 9.21
C ASN A 396 25.76 5.50 10.33
N PRO A 397 26.58 6.50 9.96
CA PRO A 397 27.25 7.35 10.96
C PRO A 397 26.30 8.17 11.81
N GLU A 398 25.14 8.58 11.28
CA GLU A 398 24.14 9.33 12.05
C GLU A 398 23.47 8.43 13.09
N VAL A 399 23.21 7.17 12.75
CA VAL A 399 22.70 6.16 13.70
C VAL A 399 23.71 5.93 14.82
N LEU A 400 25.00 5.82 14.48
CA LEU A 400 26.07 5.71 15.48
C LEU A 400 26.15 6.96 16.35
N ALA A 401 26.00 8.17 15.77
CA ALA A 401 25.97 9.41 16.52
C ALA A 401 24.80 9.45 17.50
N ALA A 402 23.60 9.06 17.05
CA ALA A 402 22.41 8.96 17.89
C ALA A 402 22.64 8.00 19.08
N LEU A 403 23.18 6.80 18.84
CA LEU A 403 23.52 5.86 19.90
C LEU A 403 24.48 6.45 20.92
N LYS A 404 25.53 7.14 20.46
CA LYS A 404 26.48 7.81 21.37
C LYS A 404 25.81 8.88 22.21
N THR A 405 24.96 9.69 21.61
CA THR A 405 24.23 10.76 22.30
C THR A 405 23.26 10.20 23.33
N LEU A 406 22.51 9.14 22.98
CA LEU A 406 21.52 8.54 23.87
C LEU A 406 22.13 7.74 25.02
N THR A 407 23.30 7.14 24.81
CA THR A 407 23.85 6.15 25.76
C THR A 407 25.12 6.57 26.46
N ASP A 408 25.78 7.62 25.97
CA ASP A 408 27.13 8.04 26.38
C ASP A 408 28.19 6.92 26.23
N GLN A 409 27.92 5.94 25.34
CA GLN A 409 28.82 4.82 25.05
C GLN A 409 29.33 4.93 23.61
N ASN A 410 30.43 4.24 23.32
CA ASN A 410 31.01 4.22 21.99
C ASN A 410 31.67 2.87 21.65
N PHE A 411 30.92 1.98 21.09
CA PHE A 411 31.42 0.69 20.57
C PHE A 411 31.60 0.69 19.03
N GLN A 412 31.62 1.88 18.42
CA GLN A 412 31.69 2.05 16.96
C GLN A 412 30.59 1.24 16.27
N TYR A 413 30.91 0.54 15.17
CA TYR A 413 29.96 -0.30 14.44
C TYR A 413 29.96 -1.76 14.93
N ASN A 414 30.35 -2.03 16.17
CA ASN A 414 30.35 -3.36 16.74
C ASN A 414 28.99 -3.68 17.39
N GLU A 415 28.06 -4.19 16.58
CA GLU A 415 26.70 -4.53 17.04
C GLU A 415 26.70 -5.51 18.23
N VAL A 416 27.63 -6.47 18.26
CA VAL A 416 27.70 -7.46 19.35
C VAL A 416 28.00 -6.78 20.68
N GLN A 417 28.94 -5.82 20.68
CA GLN A 417 29.27 -5.08 21.90
C GLN A 417 28.10 -4.17 22.33
N TRP A 418 27.44 -3.51 21.38
CA TRP A 418 26.25 -2.70 21.65
C TRP A 418 25.13 -3.53 22.27
N ARG A 419 24.81 -4.71 21.70
CA ARG A 419 23.77 -5.61 22.24
C ARG A 419 24.14 -6.11 23.62
N SER A 420 25.38 -6.61 23.82
CA SER A 420 25.85 -7.11 25.11
C SER A 420 25.76 -6.03 26.20
N TRP A 421 26.14 -4.79 25.88
CA TRP A 421 26.02 -3.68 26.79
C TRP A 421 24.54 -3.36 27.10
N TRP A 422 23.70 -3.28 26.11
CA TRP A 422 22.27 -3.00 26.27
C TRP A 422 21.57 -4.08 27.10
N ASP A 423 21.86 -5.35 26.89
CA ASP A 423 21.37 -6.44 27.72
C ASP A 423 21.82 -6.30 29.17
N SER A 424 23.05 -5.84 29.39
CA SER A 424 23.54 -5.56 30.76
C SER A 424 22.78 -4.41 31.43
N VAL A 425 22.39 -3.38 30.68
CA VAL A 425 21.55 -2.27 31.17
C VAL A 425 20.16 -2.79 31.53
N ARG A 426 19.54 -3.55 30.64
CA ARG A 426 18.21 -4.14 30.84
C ARG A 426 18.18 -5.06 32.06
N ASP A 427 19.23 -5.85 32.26
CA ASP A 427 19.39 -6.75 33.41
C ASP A 427 19.79 -6.03 34.71
N GLY A 428 19.94 -4.71 34.71
CA GLY A 428 20.37 -3.93 35.87
C GLY A 428 21.83 -4.12 36.30
N LYS A 429 22.66 -4.70 35.44
CA LYS A 429 24.09 -4.98 35.68
C LYS A 429 25.00 -3.80 35.31
N ALA A 430 24.54 -2.96 34.40
CA ALA A 430 25.20 -1.73 34.01
C ALA A 430 24.30 -0.51 34.33
N PRO A 431 24.88 0.68 34.61
CA PRO A 431 24.10 1.87 34.89
C PRO A 431 23.27 2.24 33.65
N ALA A 432 21.99 2.56 33.85
CA ALA A 432 21.15 3.08 32.79
C ALA A 432 21.70 4.43 32.31
N PRO A 433 21.60 4.75 31.01
CA PRO A 433 21.97 6.06 30.49
C PRO A 433 21.18 7.15 31.24
N THR A 434 21.86 8.24 31.60
CA THR A 434 21.19 9.36 32.24
C THR A 434 20.46 10.15 31.19
N ASN A 435 19.13 10.07 31.18
CA ASN A 435 18.28 10.87 30.27
C ASN A 435 18.52 12.35 30.59
N GLN A 436 19.12 13.09 29.66
CA GLN A 436 19.36 14.54 29.82
C GLN A 436 18.15 15.40 29.44
N ASN A 437 17.03 14.78 29.02
CA ASN A 437 15.81 15.49 28.63
C ASN A 437 14.63 15.00 29.51
N SER A 438 14.61 15.46 30.76
CA SER A 438 13.42 15.47 31.61
C SER A 438 12.98 16.91 31.86
#